data_d167b1ed9f621a21948c097ea3561b5a
#
_entry.id   d167b1ed9f621a21948c097ea3561b5a
#
_cell.length_a   1.000
_cell.length_b   1.000
_cell.length_c   1.000
_cell.angle_alpha   90.00
_cell.angle_beta   90.00
_cell.angle_gamma   90.00
#
_symmetry.space_group_name_H-M   'P 1'
#
loop_
_entity.id
_entity.type
_entity.pdbx_description
1 polymer ?
#
loop_
_entity_poly.entity_id
_entity_poly.type
_entity_poly.pdbx_seq_one_letter_code
_entity_poly.pdbx_strand_id
1 'polypeptide(L)'
;VLVTFEGIEAAGKSTLIAALASDLTARGDVVLVTREPGGTPLGNSLRGVFLDPAFRIDPIAEVMLINASRAQLVADVIAPALKERTVVLCDRFFDATVAYQGYGRGLDIDAVLEICLAATHRIAPDLTFLIDLPIEVSRERVRARGGADRLEREGDAFHQAVRDGYHALAERFANRYVVLDGTQPVGVLAAAARDAFDHRRSINLIP
;
A
#
# COMPACT_ATOMS: atom_id res chain seq x y z
N VAL A 1 -3.63 4.45 14.97
CA VAL A 1 -3.07 5.11 13.76
C VAL A 1 -2.94 4.08 12.65
N LEU A 2 -3.41 4.41 11.44
CA LEU A 2 -3.20 3.61 10.24
C LEU A 2 -2.16 4.28 9.33
N VAL A 3 -1.01 3.64 9.16
CA VAL A 3 0.06 4.07 8.24
C VAL A 3 0.14 3.08 7.09
N THR A 4 0.09 3.57 5.86
CA THR A 4 0.17 2.73 4.67
C THR A 4 1.44 3.02 3.87
N PHE A 5 1.93 2.01 3.18
CA PHE A 5 3.14 2.07 2.36
C PHE A 5 2.79 1.71 0.94
N GLU A 6 2.95 2.64 0.04
CA GLU A 6 2.56 2.55 -1.35
C GLU A 6 3.76 2.68 -2.29
N GLY A 7 3.56 2.35 -3.55
CA GLY A 7 4.57 2.38 -4.59
C GLY A 7 4.57 1.09 -5.41
N ILE A 8 5.23 1.12 -6.56
CA ILE A 8 5.30 -0.01 -7.49
C ILE A 8 6.06 -1.20 -6.88
N GLU A 9 6.19 -2.29 -7.63
CA GLU A 9 6.89 -3.50 -7.21
C GLU A 9 8.36 -3.22 -6.89
N ALA A 10 8.89 -3.99 -5.92
CA ALA A 10 10.28 -3.89 -5.48
C ALA A 10 10.76 -2.49 -5.04
N ALA A 11 9.84 -1.56 -4.72
CA ALA A 11 10.16 -0.22 -4.25
C ALA A 11 10.83 -0.20 -2.87
N GLY A 12 10.79 -1.30 -2.11
CA GLY A 12 11.41 -1.39 -0.78
C GLY A 12 10.43 -1.23 0.39
N LYS A 13 9.11 -1.26 0.13
CA LYS A 13 8.05 -1.11 1.13
C LYS A 13 8.25 -1.99 2.36
N SER A 14 8.37 -3.30 2.18
CA SER A 14 8.48 -4.26 3.30
C SER A 14 9.73 -4.03 4.14
N THR A 15 10.84 -3.59 3.55
CA THR A 15 12.06 -3.25 4.27
C THR A 15 11.85 -1.99 5.12
N LEU A 16 11.20 -0.97 4.57
CA LEU A 16 10.89 0.26 5.30
C LEU A 16 9.90 0.02 6.43
N ILE A 17 8.87 -0.80 6.19
CA ILE A 17 7.90 -1.22 7.21
C ILE A 17 8.61 -1.90 8.38
N ALA A 18 9.52 -2.86 8.10
CA ALA A 18 10.25 -3.56 9.14
C ALA A 18 11.13 -2.60 9.97
N ALA A 19 11.79 -1.64 9.32
CA ALA A 19 12.61 -0.64 10.01
C ALA A 19 11.78 0.27 10.92
N LEU A 20 10.65 0.80 10.40
CA LEU A 20 9.77 1.67 11.19
C LEU A 20 9.08 0.89 12.32
N ALA A 21 8.63 -0.35 12.08
CA ALA A 21 8.05 -1.20 13.11
C ALA A 21 9.02 -1.47 14.26
N SER A 22 10.28 -1.77 13.94
CA SER A 22 11.32 -2.00 14.94
C SER A 22 11.58 -0.76 15.79
N ASP A 23 11.67 0.41 15.17
CA ASP A 23 11.90 1.68 15.85
C ASP A 23 10.73 2.04 16.78
N LEU A 24 9.50 1.98 16.30
CA LEU A 24 8.30 2.27 17.10
C LEU A 24 8.13 1.30 18.28
N THR A 25 8.37 0.01 18.05
CA THR A 25 8.32 -1.02 19.12
C THR A 25 9.40 -0.77 20.18
N ALA A 26 10.61 -0.38 19.78
CA ALA A 26 11.68 -0.04 20.72
C ALA A 26 11.36 1.18 21.59
N ARG A 27 10.45 2.07 21.12
CA ARG A 27 9.95 3.22 21.87
C ARG A 27 8.74 2.91 22.75
N GLY A 28 8.25 1.67 22.74
CA GLY A 28 7.11 1.23 23.52
C GLY A 28 5.76 1.35 22.85
N ASP A 29 5.70 1.67 21.54
CA ASP A 29 4.46 1.63 20.80
C ASP A 29 4.01 0.20 20.57
N VAL A 30 2.69 -0.05 20.62
CA VAL A 30 2.10 -1.31 20.18
C VAL A 30 1.92 -1.25 18.67
N VAL A 31 2.64 -2.09 17.94
CA VAL A 31 2.69 -2.07 16.48
C VAL A 31 2.12 -3.37 15.89
N LEU A 32 1.24 -3.23 14.91
CA LEU A 32 0.73 -4.34 14.11
C LEU A 32 1.14 -4.13 12.66
N VAL A 33 1.79 -5.14 12.07
CA VAL A 33 2.17 -5.12 10.65
C VAL A 33 1.24 -6.03 9.87
N THR A 34 0.67 -5.52 8.78
CA THR A 34 -0.20 -6.28 7.87
C THR A 34 0.04 -5.91 6.42
N ARG A 35 -0.70 -6.52 5.48
CA ARG A 35 -0.55 -6.27 4.04
C ARG A 35 -1.83 -6.52 3.27
N GLU A 36 -1.95 -5.90 2.09
CA GLU A 36 -2.99 -6.18 1.11
C GLU A 36 -2.43 -6.63 -0.27
N PRO A 37 -3.20 -7.42 -1.04
CA PRO A 37 -4.30 -8.24 -0.53
C PRO A 37 -3.76 -9.33 0.40
N GLY A 38 -4.53 -9.71 1.42
CA GLY A 38 -4.11 -10.72 2.39
C GLY A 38 -4.40 -10.35 3.85
N GLY A 39 -3.56 -10.83 4.77
CA GLY A 39 -3.64 -10.51 6.21
C GLY A 39 -4.70 -11.29 7.00
N THR A 40 -5.59 -12.04 6.34
CA THR A 40 -6.56 -12.95 6.92
C THR A 40 -6.58 -14.26 6.13
N PRO A 41 -7.11 -15.38 6.67
CA PRO A 41 -7.23 -16.64 5.92
C PRO A 41 -7.96 -16.45 4.58
N LEU A 42 -9.12 -15.79 4.58
CA LEU A 42 -9.86 -15.46 3.36
C LEU A 42 -9.05 -14.57 2.42
N GLY A 43 -8.48 -13.48 2.96
CA GLY A 43 -7.68 -12.55 2.18
C GLY A 43 -6.46 -13.21 1.51
N ASN A 44 -5.80 -14.14 2.20
CA ASN A 44 -4.67 -14.90 1.65
C ASN A 44 -5.11 -15.84 0.50
N SER A 45 -6.28 -16.47 0.63
CA SER A 45 -6.86 -17.28 -0.45
C SER A 45 -7.19 -16.43 -1.68
N LEU A 46 -7.82 -15.28 -1.48
CA LEU A 46 -8.13 -14.32 -2.56
C LEU A 46 -6.85 -13.76 -3.21
N ARG A 47 -5.81 -13.50 -2.41
CA ARG A 47 -4.49 -13.12 -2.93
C ARG A 47 -3.92 -14.18 -3.87
N GLY A 48 -4.03 -15.47 -3.49
CA GLY A 48 -3.58 -16.58 -4.34
C GLY A 48 -4.25 -16.54 -5.71
N VAL A 49 -5.57 -16.39 -5.76
CA VAL A 49 -6.33 -16.25 -7.01
C VAL A 49 -5.93 -14.97 -7.77
N PHE A 50 -5.85 -13.85 -7.07
CA PHE A 50 -5.59 -12.54 -7.67
C PHE A 50 -4.21 -12.46 -8.36
N LEU A 51 -3.17 -13.06 -7.76
CA LEU A 51 -1.80 -13.00 -8.26
C LEU A 51 -1.42 -14.15 -9.19
N ASP A 52 -2.27 -15.19 -9.30
CA ASP A 52 -1.98 -16.37 -10.14
C ASP A 52 -1.98 -16.00 -11.63
N PRO A 53 -0.85 -16.18 -12.33
CA PRO A 53 -0.75 -15.88 -13.76
C PRO A 53 -1.56 -16.82 -14.66
N ALA A 54 -2.12 -17.91 -14.13
CA ALA A 54 -3.02 -18.78 -14.88
C ALA A 54 -4.40 -18.13 -15.15
N PHE A 55 -4.77 -17.11 -14.35
CA PHE A 55 -6.06 -16.46 -14.51
C PHE A 55 -5.96 -15.17 -15.35
N ARG A 56 -6.88 -15.04 -16.31
CA ARG A 56 -7.23 -13.78 -16.91
C ARG A 56 -8.39 -13.19 -16.12
N ILE A 57 -8.17 -12.08 -15.43
CA ILE A 57 -9.17 -11.44 -14.57
C ILE A 57 -9.61 -10.13 -15.24
N ASP A 58 -10.93 -9.92 -15.35
CA ASP A 58 -11.48 -8.65 -15.81
C ASP A 58 -11.13 -7.53 -14.82
N PRO A 59 -10.85 -6.28 -15.29
CA PRO A 59 -10.49 -5.17 -14.41
C PRO A 59 -11.47 -4.91 -13.26
N ILE A 60 -12.78 -5.02 -13.50
CA ILE A 60 -13.79 -4.86 -12.43
C ILE A 60 -13.74 -6.05 -11.47
N ALA A 61 -13.51 -7.27 -11.95
CA ALA A 61 -13.36 -8.43 -11.08
C ALA A 61 -12.08 -8.31 -10.22
N GLU A 62 -10.98 -7.71 -10.73
CA GLU A 62 -9.81 -7.36 -9.93
C GLU A 62 -10.19 -6.46 -8.75
N VAL A 63 -10.93 -5.37 -9.00
CA VAL A 63 -11.43 -4.44 -7.96
C VAL A 63 -12.24 -5.18 -6.91
N MET A 64 -13.18 -6.05 -7.33
CA MET A 64 -14.03 -6.79 -6.39
C MET A 64 -13.26 -7.78 -5.53
N LEU A 65 -12.33 -8.54 -6.12
CA LEU A 65 -11.48 -9.51 -5.39
C LEU A 65 -10.61 -8.83 -4.32
N ILE A 66 -9.96 -7.72 -4.69
CA ILE A 66 -9.13 -6.97 -3.76
C ILE A 66 -9.98 -6.38 -2.64
N ASN A 67 -11.13 -5.81 -2.96
CA ASN A 67 -12.00 -5.19 -1.97
C ASN A 67 -12.70 -6.21 -1.07
N ALA A 68 -12.97 -7.42 -1.54
CA ALA A 68 -13.42 -8.51 -0.67
C ALA A 68 -12.33 -8.90 0.37
N SER A 69 -11.07 -9.01 -0.07
CA SER A 69 -9.93 -9.23 0.83
C SER A 69 -9.76 -8.10 1.83
N ARG A 70 -9.87 -6.85 1.37
CA ARG A 70 -9.76 -5.63 2.18
C ARG A 70 -10.85 -5.54 3.24
N ALA A 71 -12.10 -5.75 2.84
CA ALA A 71 -13.23 -5.69 3.77
C ALA A 71 -13.05 -6.67 4.95
N GLN A 72 -12.58 -7.90 4.66
CA GLN A 72 -12.28 -8.87 5.70
C GLN A 72 -11.11 -8.45 6.58
N LEU A 73 -10.02 -7.91 5.99
CA LEU A 73 -8.87 -7.42 6.74
C LEU A 73 -9.24 -6.25 7.66
N VAL A 74 -10.06 -5.32 7.16
CA VAL A 74 -10.53 -4.19 7.96
C VAL A 74 -11.39 -4.67 9.13
N ALA A 75 -12.33 -5.58 8.89
CA ALA A 75 -13.23 -6.07 9.92
C ALA A 75 -12.51 -6.86 11.02
N ASP A 76 -11.61 -7.78 10.64
CA ASP A 76 -11.01 -8.73 11.57
C ASP A 76 -9.75 -8.19 12.24
N VAL A 77 -9.03 -7.27 11.61
CA VAL A 77 -7.66 -6.90 12.01
C VAL A 77 -7.52 -5.39 12.22
N ILE A 78 -7.77 -4.58 11.16
CA ILE A 78 -7.43 -3.15 11.23
C ILE A 78 -8.35 -2.40 12.19
N ALA A 79 -9.67 -2.52 12.05
CA ALA A 79 -10.61 -1.78 12.88
C ALA A 79 -10.51 -2.14 14.38
N PRO A 80 -10.35 -3.41 14.79
CA PRO A 80 -10.07 -3.76 16.18
C PRO A 80 -8.76 -3.13 16.70
N ALA A 81 -7.66 -3.24 15.93
CA ALA A 81 -6.36 -2.68 16.32
C ALA A 81 -6.41 -1.16 16.50
N LEU A 82 -7.11 -0.44 15.61
CA LEU A 82 -7.28 1.00 15.74
C LEU A 82 -8.07 1.40 17.00
N LYS A 83 -9.08 0.61 17.40
CA LYS A 83 -9.83 0.83 18.65
C LYS A 83 -8.94 0.67 19.88
N GLU A 84 -7.94 -0.20 19.82
CA GLU A 84 -6.95 -0.43 20.86
C GLU A 84 -5.77 0.56 20.81
N ARG A 85 -5.86 1.58 19.95
CA ARG A 85 -4.81 2.59 19.73
C ARG A 85 -3.48 2.01 19.23
N THR A 86 -3.51 0.84 18.62
CA THR A 86 -2.35 0.21 17.99
C THR A 86 -1.93 1.01 16.74
N VAL A 87 -0.62 1.13 16.52
CA VAL A 87 -0.07 1.63 15.26
C VAL A 87 -0.11 0.51 14.24
N VAL A 88 -0.98 0.64 13.24
CA VAL A 88 -1.10 -0.33 12.15
C VAL A 88 -0.25 0.12 10.97
N LEU A 89 0.75 -0.69 10.58
CA LEU A 89 1.58 -0.51 9.40
C LEU A 89 1.12 -1.49 8.32
N CYS A 90 0.60 -0.98 7.21
CA CYS A 90 0.02 -1.81 6.16
C CYS A 90 0.80 -1.66 4.83
N ASP A 91 1.32 -2.80 4.32
CA ASP A 91 1.91 -2.85 2.96
C ASP A 91 0.78 -2.85 1.94
N ARG A 92 0.55 -1.71 1.31
CA ARG A 92 -0.58 -1.35 0.45
C ARG A 92 -1.91 -1.22 1.20
N PHE A 93 -2.75 -0.34 0.67
CA PHE A 93 -4.15 -0.19 1.06
C PHE A 93 -4.97 0.21 -0.16
N PHE A 94 -6.08 0.92 0.00
CA PHE A 94 -6.96 1.23 -1.12
C PHE A 94 -6.32 2.10 -2.21
N ASP A 95 -5.31 2.90 -1.88
CA ASP A 95 -4.59 3.70 -2.88
C ASP A 95 -3.94 2.82 -3.96
N ALA A 96 -3.44 1.64 -3.59
CA ALA A 96 -2.95 0.66 -4.57
C ALA A 96 -4.03 0.26 -5.58
N THR A 97 -5.28 0.05 -5.13
CA THR A 97 -6.38 -0.30 -6.04
C THR A 97 -6.72 0.84 -6.99
N VAL A 98 -6.73 2.08 -6.48
CA VAL A 98 -6.95 3.25 -7.34
C VAL A 98 -5.81 3.40 -8.36
N ALA A 99 -4.55 3.23 -7.94
CA ALA A 99 -3.40 3.31 -8.85
C ALA A 99 -3.40 2.19 -9.90
N TYR A 100 -3.60 0.93 -9.49
CA TYR A 100 -3.49 -0.22 -10.40
C TYR A 100 -4.73 -0.40 -11.28
N GLN A 101 -5.93 -0.41 -10.69
CA GLN A 101 -7.17 -0.66 -11.43
C GLN A 101 -7.75 0.62 -12.01
N GLY A 102 -7.64 1.74 -11.31
CA GLY A 102 -8.04 3.05 -11.83
C GLY A 102 -7.10 3.50 -12.96
N TYR A 103 -5.90 3.90 -12.62
CA TYR A 103 -4.95 4.43 -13.62
C TYR A 103 -4.37 3.35 -14.52
N GLY A 104 -3.90 2.22 -13.95
CA GLY A 104 -3.27 1.15 -14.73
C GLY A 104 -4.22 0.43 -15.68
N ARG A 105 -5.45 0.10 -15.26
CA ARG A 105 -6.48 -0.55 -16.08
C ARG A 105 -7.42 0.43 -16.80
N GLY A 106 -7.35 1.72 -16.48
CA GLY A 106 -8.18 2.77 -17.10
C GLY A 106 -9.63 2.75 -16.64
N LEU A 107 -9.92 2.28 -15.43
CA LEU A 107 -11.25 2.36 -14.83
C LEU A 107 -11.51 3.77 -14.29
N ASP A 108 -12.78 4.13 -14.12
CA ASP A 108 -13.18 5.38 -13.52
C ASP A 108 -12.63 5.50 -12.08
N ILE A 109 -11.83 6.52 -11.84
CA ILE A 109 -11.07 6.73 -10.61
C ILE A 109 -11.98 6.92 -9.41
N ASP A 110 -13.04 7.72 -9.58
CA ASP A 110 -13.95 8.04 -8.48
C ASP A 110 -14.85 6.85 -8.15
N ALA A 111 -15.29 6.09 -9.16
CA ALA A 111 -16.02 4.85 -8.94
C ALA A 111 -15.19 3.80 -8.21
N VAL A 112 -13.92 3.60 -8.60
CA VAL A 112 -12.99 2.69 -7.91
C VAL A 112 -12.76 3.14 -6.47
N LEU A 113 -12.57 4.43 -6.24
CA LEU A 113 -12.36 5.00 -4.91
C LEU A 113 -13.60 4.77 -4.01
N GLU A 114 -14.81 5.01 -4.50
CA GLU A 114 -16.03 4.79 -3.71
C GLU A 114 -16.23 3.32 -3.34
N ILE A 115 -15.91 2.38 -4.25
CA ILE A 115 -15.93 0.94 -3.93
C ILE A 115 -14.92 0.63 -2.81
N CYS A 116 -13.72 1.20 -2.88
CA CYS A 116 -12.70 1.03 -1.86
C CYS A 116 -13.13 1.61 -0.50
N LEU A 117 -13.71 2.81 -0.50
CA LEU A 117 -14.22 3.45 0.72
C LEU A 117 -15.39 2.68 1.35
N ALA A 118 -16.25 2.09 0.52
CA ALA A 118 -17.32 1.20 1.02
C ALA A 118 -16.72 -0.05 1.70
N ALA A 119 -15.73 -0.69 1.07
CA ALA A 119 -15.06 -1.88 1.60
C ALA A 119 -14.30 -1.62 2.92
N THR A 120 -13.84 -0.38 3.15
CA THR A 120 -13.14 0.00 4.39
C THR A 120 -14.03 0.60 5.46
N HIS A 121 -15.35 0.65 5.25
CA HIS A 121 -16.27 1.43 6.10
C HIS A 121 -15.78 2.88 6.28
N ARG A 122 -15.21 3.46 5.23
CA ARG A 122 -14.59 4.79 5.16
C ARG A 122 -13.38 4.99 6.09
N ILE A 123 -12.79 3.91 6.63
CA ILE A 123 -11.49 4.00 7.27
C ILE A 123 -10.46 4.34 6.18
N ALA A 124 -9.74 5.43 6.40
CA ALA A 124 -8.69 5.92 5.52
C ALA A 124 -7.35 5.99 6.27
N PRO A 125 -6.22 5.93 5.57
CA PRO A 125 -4.90 6.10 6.20
C PRO A 125 -4.75 7.49 6.82
N ASP A 126 -4.16 7.53 8.02
CA ASP A 126 -3.73 8.77 8.67
C ASP A 126 -2.44 9.31 8.02
N LEU A 127 -1.58 8.39 7.55
CA LEU A 127 -0.32 8.70 6.89
C LEU A 127 -0.04 7.65 5.80
N THR A 128 0.39 8.10 4.62
CA THR A 128 0.78 7.23 3.50
C THR A 128 2.19 7.58 3.05
N PHE A 129 3.09 6.62 3.11
CA PHE A 129 4.41 6.73 2.49
C PHE A 129 4.36 6.19 1.07
N LEU A 130 4.57 7.04 0.09
CA LEU A 130 4.79 6.64 -1.29
C LEU A 130 6.29 6.49 -1.52
N ILE A 131 6.75 5.25 -1.71
CA ILE A 131 8.12 4.99 -2.11
C ILE A 131 8.17 5.04 -3.63
N ASP A 132 8.56 6.21 -4.16
CA ASP A 132 8.66 6.41 -5.60
C ASP A 132 9.94 5.81 -6.13
N LEU A 133 9.82 4.97 -7.16
CA LEU A 133 10.92 4.28 -7.80
C LEU A 133 10.78 4.36 -9.33
N PRO A 134 11.83 4.68 -10.08
CA PRO A 134 11.82 4.57 -11.53
C PRO A 134 11.50 3.15 -12.00
N ILE A 135 10.74 3.02 -13.08
CA ILE A 135 10.26 1.72 -13.60
C ILE A 135 11.43 0.79 -13.92
N GLU A 136 12.50 1.33 -14.50
CA GLU A 136 13.71 0.59 -14.88
C GLU A 136 14.34 -0.08 -13.65
N VAL A 137 14.46 0.66 -12.55
CA VAL A 137 15.04 0.17 -11.28
C VAL A 137 14.13 -0.88 -10.65
N SER A 138 12.81 -0.65 -10.66
CA SER A 138 11.84 -1.64 -10.20
C SER A 138 11.98 -2.96 -10.94
N ARG A 139 12.05 -2.92 -12.27
CA ARG A 139 12.21 -4.11 -13.12
C ARG A 139 13.51 -4.87 -12.87
N GLU A 140 14.62 -4.15 -12.71
CA GLU A 140 15.89 -4.79 -12.35
C GLU A 140 15.78 -5.53 -11.03
N ARG A 141 15.18 -4.92 -10.01
CA ARG A 141 14.97 -5.54 -8.70
C ARG A 141 14.02 -6.75 -8.77
N VAL A 142 12.93 -6.66 -9.54
CA VAL A 142 11.98 -7.78 -9.76
C VAL A 142 12.70 -8.95 -10.45
N ARG A 143 13.47 -8.69 -11.52
CA ARG A 143 14.26 -9.73 -12.21
C ARG A 143 15.27 -10.41 -11.28
N ALA A 144 15.98 -9.63 -10.46
CA ALA A 144 16.96 -10.16 -9.51
C ALA A 144 16.33 -11.06 -8.43
N ARG A 145 15.09 -10.78 -8.03
CA ARG A 145 14.36 -11.60 -7.06
C ARG A 145 13.88 -12.93 -7.66
N GLY A 146 13.60 -12.97 -8.98
CA GLY A 146 13.01 -14.10 -9.67
C GLY A 146 11.50 -14.26 -9.40
N GLY A 147 10.78 -14.91 -10.32
CA GLY A 147 9.34 -15.21 -10.22
C GLY A 147 8.47 -13.95 -10.26
N ALA A 148 7.89 -13.64 -11.42
CA ALA A 148 6.97 -12.53 -11.58
C ALA A 148 5.53 -13.00 -11.43
N ASP A 149 4.74 -12.33 -10.58
CA ASP A 149 3.31 -12.54 -10.47
C ASP A 149 2.54 -11.96 -11.67
N ARG A 150 1.22 -12.09 -11.67
CA ARG A 150 0.37 -11.68 -12.80
C ARG A 150 0.50 -10.18 -13.11
N LEU A 151 0.54 -9.32 -12.10
CA LEU A 151 0.66 -7.87 -12.30
C LEU A 151 2.09 -7.46 -12.68
N GLU A 152 3.10 -8.11 -12.12
CA GLU A 152 4.51 -7.88 -12.45
C GLU A 152 4.86 -8.25 -13.89
N ARG A 153 4.03 -9.07 -14.56
CA ARG A 153 4.16 -9.42 -15.98
C ARG A 153 3.58 -8.39 -16.95
N GLU A 154 2.89 -7.38 -16.45
CA GLU A 154 2.35 -6.30 -17.28
C GLU A 154 3.48 -5.47 -17.92
N GLY A 155 3.15 -4.77 -19.01
CA GLY A 155 4.10 -3.97 -19.75
C GLY A 155 4.49 -2.66 -19.05
N ASP A 156 5.52 -1.98 -19.60
CA ASP A 156 6.03 -0.71 -19.06
C ASP A 156 4.97 0.38 -19.00
N ALA A 157 4.12 0.46 -20.01
CA ALA A 157 3.04 1.45 -20.07
C ALA A 157 2.05 1.30 -18.90
N PHE A 158 1.75 0.04 -18.48
CA PHE A 158 0.90 -0.23 -17.33
C PHE A 158 1.56 0.26 -16.04
N HIS A 159 2.81 -0.12 -15.80
CA HIS A 159 3.54 0.28 -14.60
C HIS A 159 3.79 1.77 -14.54
N GLN A 160 4.00 2.44 -15.70
CA GLN A 160 4.11 3.89 -15.75
C GLN A 160 2.77 4.54 -15.38
N ALA A 161 1.66 4.06 -15.91
CA ALA A 161 0.34 4.57 -15.55
C ALA A 161 0.03 4.38 -14.06
N VAL A 162 0.44 3.25 -13.46
CA VAL A 162 0.34 3.02 -12.02
C VAL A 162 1.18 4.02 -11.22
N ARG A 163 2.44 4.26 -11.62
CA ARG A 163 3.32 5.23 -10.97
C ARG A 163 2.75 6.65 -11.05
N ASP A 164 2.29 7.06 -12.24
CA ASP A 164 1.65 8.36 -12.44
C ASP A 164 0.38 8.48 -11.60
N GLY A 165 -0.39 7.39 -11.48
CA GLY A 165 -1.54 7.30 -10.59
C GLY A 165 -1.20 7.53 -9.12
N TYR A 166 -0.10 6.97 -8.63
CA TYR A 166 0.36 7.22 -7.27
C TYR A 166 0.75 8.70 -7.05
N HIS A 167 1.40 9.34 -8.03
CA HIS A 167 1.71 10.77 -7.97
C HIS A 167 0.45 11.62 -7.94
N ALA A 168 -0.53 11.31 -8.80
CA ALA A 168 -1.82 12.01 -8.78
C ALA A 168 -2.57 11.84 -7.45
N LEU A 169 -2.50 10.65 -6.82
CA LEU A 169 -3.05 10.42 -5.50
C LEU A 169 -2.29 11.19 -4.41
N ALA A 170 -0.98 11.28 -4.51
CA ALA A 170 -0.17 12.06 -3.57
C ALA A 170 -0.50 13.55 -3.64
N GLU A 171 -0.79 14.09 -4.81
CA GLU A 171 -1.28 15.47 -4.98
C GLU A 171 -2.72 15.63 -4.46
N ARG A 172 -3.63 14.72 -4.82
CA ARG A 172 -5.04 14.74 -4.40
C ARG A 172 -5.20 14.65 -2.88
N PHE A 173 -4.35 13.87 -2.22
CA PHE A 173 -4.39 13.62 -0.77
C PHE A 173 -3.11 14.09 -0.06
N ALA A 174 -2.58 15.24 -0.48
CA ALA A 174 -1.31 15.78 0.02
C ALA A 174 -1.25 15.93 1.56
N ASN A 175 -2.41 16.07 2.20
CA ASN A 175 -2.51 16.17 3.66
C ASN A 175 -2.05 14.90 4.40
N ARG A 176 -2.09 13.72 3.76
CA ARG A 176 -1.68 12.45 4.37
C ARG A 176 -0.51 11.75 3.66
N TYR A 177 -0.07 12.25 2.50
CA TYR A 177 1.04 11.66 1.75
C TYR A 177 2.40 12.24 2.13
N VAL A 178 3.40 11.36 2.15
CA VAL A 178 4.83 11.69 2.15
C VAL A 178 5.50 10.87 1.06
N VAL A 179 6.08 11.56 0.07
CA VAL A 179 6.79 10.92 -1.04
C VAL A 179 8.25 10.75 -0.67
N LEU A 180 8.76 9.53 -0.79
CA LEU A 180 10.14 9.14 -0.50
C LEU A 180 10.82 8.66 -1.79
N ASP A 181 12.05 9.10 -2.04
CA ASP A 181 12.87 8.65 -3.17
C ASP A 181 13.38 7.22 -2.93
N GLY A 182 12.74 6.22 -3.56
CA GLY A 182 13.03 4.80 -3.42
C GLY A 182 14.41 4.36 -3.94
N THR A 183 15.19 5.27 -4.53
CA THR A 183 16.59 5.03 -4.94
C THR A 183 17.56 5.20 -3.77
N GLN A 184 17.15 5.90 -2.72
CA GLN A 184 17.99 6.18 -1.54
C GLN A 184 18.25 4.92 -0.71
N PRO A 185 19.36 4.89 0.05
CA PRO A 185 19.63 3.81 0.98
C PRO A 185 18.50 3.65 2.01
N VAL A 186 18.23 2.41 2.43
CA VAL A 186 17.16 2.09 3.38
C VAL A 186 17.25 2.89 4.69
N GLY A 187 18.46 3.14 5.20
CA GLY A 187 18.65 3.94 6.42
C GLY A 187 18.19 5.39 6.27
N VAL A 188 18.36 5.98 5.08
CA VAL A 188 17.88 7.34 4.77
C VAL A 188 16.35 7.36 4.72
N LEU A 189 15.76 6.38 4.04
CA LEU A 189 14.29 6.25 3.96
C LEU A 189 13.67 6.00 5.34
N ALA A 190 14.29 5.16 6.16
CA ALA A 190 13.81 4.87 7.51
C ALA A 190 13.88 6.11 8.42
N ALA A 191 14.94 6.90 8.33
CA ALA A 191 15.05 8.16 9.06
C ALA A 191 13.97 9.15 8.61
N ALA A 192 13.78 9.36 7.31
CA ALA A 192 12.78 10.25 6.77
C ALA A 192 11.34 9.82 7.14
N ALA A 193 11.05 8.51 7.10
CA ALA A 193 9.75 7.99 7.50
C ALA A 193 9.47 8.19 9.00
N ARG A 194 10.47 7.95 9.84
CA ARG A 194 10.38 8.21 11.28
C ARG A 194 10.13 9.69 11.56
N ASP A 195 10.94 10.57 10.97
CA ASP A 195 10.83 12.02 11.20
C ASP A 195 9.45 12.54 10.74
N ALA A 196 8.92 12.04 9.63
CA ALA A 196 7.58 12.39 9.16
C ALA A 196 6.48 11.86 10.09
N PHE A 197 6.61 10.64 10.61
CA PHE A 197 5.68 10.07 11.57
C PHE A 197 5.69 10.87 12.88
N ASP A 198 6.86 11.17 13.43
CA ASP A 198 7.04 11.94 14.67
C ASP A 198 6.50 13.38 14.52
N HIS A 199 6.78 14.02 13.40
CA HIS A 199 6.23 15.35 13.10
C HIS A 199 4.70 15.33 13.10
N ARG A 200 4.07 14.35 12.42
CA ARG A 200 2.60 14.22 12.39
C ARG A 200 2.01 13.98 13.78
N ARG A 201 2.68 13.18 14.59
CA ARG A 201 2.28 12.92 15.98
C ARG A 201 2.40 14.20 16.84
N SER A 202 3.49 14.97 16.67
CA SER A 202 3.75 16.20 17.45
C SER A 202 2.74 17.32 17.18
N ILE A 203 2.18 17.38 15.99
CA ILE A 203 1.16 18.39 15.61
C ILE A 203 -0.28 17.85 15.68
N ASN A 204 -0.48 16.71 16.35
CA ASN A 204 -1.78 16.04 16.56
C ASN A 204 -2.54 15.74 15.25
N LEU A 205 -1.84 15.52 14.13
CA LEU A 205 -2.45 15.04 12.89
C LEU A 205 -2.65 13.53 12.88
N ILE A 206 -1.94 12.81 13.76
CA ILE A 206 -2.13 11.38 14.06
C ILE A 206 -2.14 11.20 15.57
N PRO A 207 -2.96 10.29 16.12
CA PRO A 207 -3.04 10.02 17.57
C PRO A 207 -1.79 9.34 18.14
#